data_19bbc63ba67d0c16cd527f3c185f6197
#
_entry.id   19bbc63ba67d0c16cd527f3c185f6197
#
_cell.length_a   1.000
_cell.length_b   1.000
_cell.length_c   1.000
_cell.angle_alpha   90.00
_cell.angle_beta   90.00
_cell.angle_gamma   90.00
#
_symmetry.space_group_name_H-M   'P 1'
#
loop_
_entity.id
_entity.type
_entity.pdbx_description
1 polymer ?
#
loop_
_entity_poly.entity_id
_entity_poly.type
_entity_poly.pdbx_seq_one_letter_code
_entity_poly.pdbx_strand_id
1 'polypeptide(L)'
;PWWRDDLFYAHGDAYFDNAHGSLLAMAIENTSVPAEILKGTFTGDTLVGMGSVNKQRNLALITNQTSTGTFYFTYIFPGYYSSSADKRIAANVLYRVAMPSTSGIANGSVVRSARSKNIVYYTNDNAVYAHNVLANSNFPTAALFTVGSSSEKIVDMVFSDDDNLIYVATNDTSASMPGSLYCYDTQTNALRWSKQHITGRIVKALFRNK
;
A
#
# COMPACT_ATOMS: atom_id res chain seq x y z
N PRO A 1 -6.20 9.18 -21.63
CA PRO A 1 -4.85 9.45 -22.12
C PRO A 1 -3.80 9.06 -21.12
N TRP A 2 -2.64 8.74 -21.60
CA TRP A 2 -1.47 8.31 -20.86
C TRP A 2 -1.05 9.26 -19.73
N TRP A 3 -1.19 10.54 -19.91
CA TRP A 3 -0.83 11.57 -18.94
C TRP A 3 -1.59 11.45 -17.63
N ARG A 4 -2.76 10.85 -17.62
CA ARG A 4 -3.50 10.59 -16.38
C ARG A 4 -2.90 9.50 -15.53
N ASP A 5 -2.24 8.59 -16.18
CA ASP A 5 -1.55 7.52 -15.48
C ASP A 5 -0.33 8.05 -14.76
N ASP A 6 0.30 9.04 -15.38
CA ASP A 6 1.46 9.72 -14.83
C ASP A 6 1.07 10.78 -13.81
N LEU A 7 -0.19 11.16 -13.81
CA LEU A 7 -0.62 12.25 -13.00
C LEU A 7 -0.33 12.03 -11.54
N PHE A 8 -0.72 10.91 -10.98
CA PHE A 8 -0.51 10.80 -9.55
C PHE A 8 -0.83 9.45 -8.99
N TYR A 9 -1.91 8.86 -9.40
CA TYR A 9 -2.40 7.70 -8.69
C TYR A 9 -1.68 6.44 -9.12
N ALA A 10 -1.42 6.33 -10.38
CA ALA A 10 -0.77 5.16 -10.92
C ALA A 10 0.72 5.07 -10.56
N HIS A 11 1.36 6.20 -10.35
CA HIS A 11 2.79 6.30 -10.04
C HIS A 11 3.09 6.77 -8.62
N GLY A 12 2.07 6.85 -7.78
CA GLY A 12 2.26 7.24 -6.39
C GLY A 12 2.48 8.74 -6.18
N ASP A 13 2.07 9.57 -7.13
CA ASP A 13 2.10 11.03 -6.98
C ASP A 13 0.96 11.56 -6.13
N ALA A 14 0.23 10.68 -5.45
CA ALA A 14 -0.71 11.04 -4.42
C ALA A 14 0.02 11.23 -3.10
N TYR A 15 -0.33 12.30 -2.40
CA TYR A 15 0.21 12.65 -1.09
C TYR A 15 -0.87 12.60 -0.05
N PHE A 16 -0.53 12.10 1.11
CA PHE A 16 -1.38 12.22 2.28
C PHE A 16 -0.80 13.26 3.22
N ASP A 17 -1.56 14.31 3.46
CA ASP A 17 -1.20 15.36 4.42
C ASP A 17 -1.70 14.95 5.82
N ASN A 18 -0.80 14.46 6.65
CA ASN A 18 -1.10 14.08 8.02
C ASN A 18 -1.53 15.26 8.90
N ALA A 19 -1.07 16.48 8.60
CA ALA A 19 -1.39 17.64 9.41
C ALA A 19 -2.85 18.09 9.23
N HIS A 20 -3.37 17.97 8.02
CA HIS A 20 -4.72 18.42 7.68
C HIS A 20 -5.68 17.25 7.38
N GLY A 21 -5.19 16.00 7.37
CA GLY A 21 -5.99 14.83 7.02
C GLY A 21 -6.57 14.92 5.60
N SER A 22 -5.75 15.34 4.66
CA SER A 22 -6.16 15.57 3.27
C SER A 22 -5.41 14.66 2.32
N LEU A 23 -6.08 14.19 1.27
CA LEU A 23 -5.46 13.54 0.14
C LEU A 23 -5.24 14.57 -0.97
N LEU A 24 -4.01 14.67 -1.42
CA LEU A 24 -3.52 15.60 -2.42
C LEU A 24 -3.00 14.86 -3.63
N ALA A 25 -3.09 15.47 -4.82
CA ALA A 25 -2.41 15.01 -6.00
C ALA A 25 -1.78 16.17 -6.76
N MET A 26 -0.66 15.90 -7.42
CA MET A 26 -0.03 16.84 -8.34
C MET A 26 -0.27 16.42 -9.78
N ALA A 27 -0.68 17.36 -10.62
CA ALA A 27 -0.70 17.17 -12.06
C ALA A 27 0.70 17.46 -12.62
N ILE A 28 1.26 16.53 -13.40
CA ILE A 28 2.57 16.73 -14.04
C ILE A 28 2.58 17.98 -14.93
N GLU A 29 1.46 18.30 -15.53
CA GLU A 29 1.29 19.44 -16.43
C GLU A 29 1.13 20.78 -15.71
N ASN A 30 0.78 20.77 -14.44
CA ASN A 30 0.65 21.97 -13.62
C ASN A 30 1.19 21.70 -12.23
N THR A 31 2.49 21.77 -12.10
CA THR A 31 3.22 21.46 -10.86
C THR A 31 3.18 22.56 -9.81
N SER A 32 2.57 23.70 -10.11
CA SER A 32 2.63 24.87 -9.25
C SER A 32 1.74 24.76 -8.01
N VAL A 33 0.69 23.96 -8.04
CA VAL A 33 -0.22 23.80 -6.88
C VAL A 33 -0.74 22.36 -6.82
N PRO A 34 -0.49 21.61 -5.72
CA PRO A 34 -1.15 20.34 -5.48
C PRO A 34 -2.67 20.53 -5.43
N ALA A 35 -3.41 19.70 -6.15
CA ALA A 35 -4.86 19.71 -6.03
C ALA A 35 -5.29 18.86 -4.83
N GLU A 36 -5.99 19.43 -3.88
CA GLU A 36 -6.67 18.66 -2.85
C GLU A 36 -7.79 17.82 -3.49
N ILE A 37 -7.68 16.51 -3.35
CA ILE A 37 -8.67 15.59 -3.91
C ILE A 37 -9.77 15.31 -2.90
N LEU A 38 -9.38 15.10 -1.64
CA LEU A 38 -10.26 14.85 -0.50
C LEU A 38 -9.78 15.70 0.67
N LYS A 39 -10.32 16.92 0.78
CA LYS A 39 -9.92 17.89 1.79
C LYS A 39 -10.49 17.52 3.16
N GLY A 40 -9.62 17.43 4.18
CA GLY A 40 -10.02 17.21 5.57
C GLY A 40 -10.81 15.93 5.83
N THR A 41 -10.88 15.02 4.86
CA THR A 41 -11.66 13.78 4.98
C THR A 41 -11.10 12.84 6.05
N PHE A 42 -9.80 12.96 6.32
CA PHE A 42 -9.04 12.09 7.23
C PHE A 42 -8.49 12.87 8.42
N THR A 43 -9.16 13.94 8.84
CA THR A 43 -8.71 14.75 9.99
C THR A 43 -8.52 13.88 11.23
N GLY A 44 -7.33 13.99 11.84
CA GLY A 44 -6.95 13.19 13.00
C GLY A 44 -6.39 11.80 12.68
N ASP A 45 -6.28 11.45 11.40
CA ASP A 45 -5.66 10.21 10.94
C ASP A 45 -4.19 10.45 10.57
N THR A 46 -3.36 9.43 10.79
CA THR A 46 -2.01 9.32 10.21
C THR A 46 -1.98 8.19 9.18
N LEU A 47 -1.30 8.43 8.07
CA LEU A 47 -1.15 7.41 7.02
C LEU A 47 -0.24 6.27 7.52
N VAL A 48 -0.71 5.04 7.41
CA VAL A 48 0.11 3.82 7.52
C VAL A 48 0.68 3.47 6.15
N GLY A 49 -0.16 3.50 5.12
CA GLY A 49 0.28 3.32 3.75
C GLY A 49 -0.86 3.40 2.76
N MET A 50 -0.50 3.54 1.49
CA MET A 50 -1.46 3.60 0.38
C MET A 50 -0.88 2.96 -0.87
N GLY A 51 -1.77 2.62 -1.80
CA GLY A 51 -1.40 2.12 -3.12
C GLY A 51 -2.58 2.09 -4.07
N SER A 52 -2.28 2.07 -5.37
CA SER A 52 -3.30 1.87 -6.40
C SER A 52 -3.61 0.39 -6.55
N VAL A 53 -4.88 0.06 -6.65
CA VAL A 53 -5.38 -1.30 -6.83
C VAL A 53 -6.19 -1.39 -8.10
N ASN A 54 -6.19 -2.59 -8.68
CA ASN A 54 -6.86 -2.96 -9.92
C ASN A 54 -6.47 -2.12 -11.15
N LYS A 55 -6.92 -2.52 -12.31
CA LYS A 55 -6.67 -1.79 -13.57
C LYS A 55 -7.43 -0.46 -13.65
N GLN A 56 -8.38 -0.22 -12.75
CA GLN A 56 -9.15 1.03 -12.68
C GLN A 56 -8.44 2.12 -11.87
N ARG A 57 -7.31 1.78 -11.24
CA ARG A 57 -6.44 2.73 -10.50
C ARG A 57 -7.10 3.34 -9.28
N ASN A 58 -8.02 2.64 -8.68
CA ASN A 58 -8.56 3.05 -7.41
C ASN A 58 -7.46 3.03 -6.34
N LEU A 59 -7.59 3.90 -5.36
CA LEU A 59 -6.65 3.97 -4.23
C LEU A 59 -7.19 3.19 -3.05
N ALA A 60 -6.28 2.51 -2.37
CA ALA A 60 -6.52 1.92 -1.07
C ALA A 60 -5.59 2.59 -0.06
N LEU A 61 -6.15 3.09 1.03
CA LEU A 61 -5.42 3.71 2.11
C LEU A 61 -5.66 2.94 3.40
N ILE A 62 -4.61 2.80 4.20
CA ILE A 62 -4.73 2.41 5.61
C ILE A 62 -4.26 3.59 6.45
N THR A 63 -5.11 4.04 7.34
CA THR A 63 -4.83 5.14 8.27
C THR A 63 -5.03 4.69 9.70
N ASN A 64 -4.33 5.32 10.63
CA ASN A 64 -4.53 5.17 12.07
C ASN A 64 -5.09 6.47 12.63
N GLN A 65 -6.28 6.41 13.21
CA GLN A 65 -6.85 7.54 13.93
C GLN A 65 -6.14 7.72 15.27
N THR A 66 -5.40 8.80 15.40
CA THR A 66 -4.49 9.02 16.54
C THR A 66 -5.19 9.11 17.88
N SER A 67 -6.43 9.63 17.91
CA SER A 67 -7.20 9.78 19.15
C SER A 67 -7.72 8.48 19.74
N THR A 68 -7.95 7.46 18.91
CA THR A 68 -8.53 6.17 19.33
C THR A 68 -7.58 4.99 19.13
N GLY A 69 -6.52 5.16 18.33
CA GLY A 69 -5.68 4.07 17.88
C GLY A 69 -6.37 3.11 16.89
N THR A 70 -7.52 3.51 16.36
CA THR A 70 -8.29 2.68 15.43
C THR A 70 -7.70 2.78 14.03
N PHE A 71 -7.43 1.64 13.43
CA PHE A 71 -7.04 1.59 12.03
C PHE A 71 -8.27 1.58 11.12
N TYR A 72 -8.19 2.35 10.04
CA TYR A 72 -9.23 2.41 9.02
C TYR A 72 -8.66 2.02 7.67
N PHE A 73 -9.41 1.20 6.97
CA PHE A 73 -9.21 0.94 5.55
C PHE A 73 -10.16 1.82 4.76
N THR A 74 -9.63 2.55 3.78
CA THR A 74 -10.41 3.43 2.91
C THR A 74 -10.15 3.07 1.46
N TYR A 75 -11.22 2.85 0.71
CA TYR A 75 -11.17 2.59 -0.72
C TYR A 75 -11.74 3.78 -1.46
N ILE A 76 -10.99 4.29 -2.43
CA ILE A 76 -11.25 5.59 -3.06
C ILE A 76 -11.24 5.45 -4.57
N PHE A 77 -12.24 6.02 -5.21
CA PHE A 77 -12.17 6.39 -6.61
C PHE A 77 -11.47 7.75 -6.72
N PRO A 78 -10.31 7.84 -7.39
CA PRO A 78 -9.48 9.05 -7.36
C PRO A 78 -10.00 10.18 -8.25
N GLY A 79 -11.05 9.95 -9.03
CA GLY A 79 -11.50 10.91 -10.02
C GLY A 79 -10.61 10.94 -11.28
N TYR A 80 -10.96 11.74 -12.23
CA TYR A 80 -10.17 11.99 -13.44
C TYR A 80 -10.60 13.29 -14.14
N TYR A 81 -9.73 13.78 -15.02
CA TYR A 81 -10.09 14.83 -15.95
C TYR A 81 -10.68 14.23 -17.23
N SER A 82 -11.81 14.78 -17.68
CA SER A 82 -12.33 14.50 -19.02
C SER A 82 -11.81 15.58 -19.98
N SER A 83 -10.99 15.17 -20.93
CA SER A 83 -10.42 16.07 -21.94
C SER A 83 -11.45 16.69 -22.88
N SER A 84 -12.65 16.11 -22.99
CA SER A 84 -13.67 16.56 -23.95
C SER A 84 -14.52 17.74 -23.47
N ALA A 85 -14.41 18.14 -22.21
CA ALA A 85 -15.28 19.17 -21.65
C ALA A 85 -14.70 19.93 -20.46
N ASP A 86 -13.40 19.89 -20.21
CA ASP A 86 -12.75 20.48 -19.01
C ASP A 86 -13.40 20.07 -17.69
N LYS A 87 -14.05 18.91 -17.69
CA LYS A 87 -14.78 18.43 -16.51
C LYS A 87 -13.91 17.49 -15.70
N ARG A 88 -13.59 17.97 -14.53
CA ARG A 88 -12.99 17.18 -13.47
C ARG A 88 -14.07 16.28 -12.85
N ILE A 89 -13.89 14.97 -12.91
CA ILE A 89 -14.68 14.03 -12.12
C ILE A 89 -14.01 13.91 -10.76
N ALA A 90 -14.72 14.38 -9.73
CA ALA A 90 -14.19 14.45 -8.37
C ALA A 90 -13.87 13.07 -7.81
N ALA A 91 -12.86 13.03 -6.94
CA ALA A 91 -12.56 11.87 -6.13
C ALA A 91 -13.74 11.57 -5.19
N ASN A 92 -13.96 10.29 -4.92
CA ASN A 92 -15.03 9.83 -4.06
C ASN A 92 -14.56 8.68 -3.18
N VAL A 93 -14.89 8.75 -1.88
CA VAL A 93 -14.69 7.63 -0.96
C VAL A 93 -15.77 6.59 -1.25
N LEU A 94 -15.36 5.43 -1.76
CA LEU A 94 -16.28 4.33 -2.04
C LEU A 94 -16.75 3.67 -0.76
N TYR A 95 -15.81 3.43 0.16
CA TYR A 95 -16.10 3.07 1.55
C TYR A 95 -14.91 3.37 2.47
N ARG A 96 -15.19 3.54 3.76
CA ARG A 96 -14.22 3.62 4.85
C ARG A 96 -14.73 2.78 6.01
N VAL A 97 -13.93 1.82 6.47
CA VAL A 97 -14.31 0.87 7.52
C VAL A 97 -13.19 0.70 8.54
N ALA A 98 -13.58 0.54 9.80
CA ALA A 98 -12.63 0.22 10.85
C ALA A 98 -12.09 -1.21 10.64
N MET A 99 -10.78 -1.36 10.73
CA MET A 99 -10.14 -2.67 10.70
C MET A 99 -10.18 -3.29 12.10
N PRO A 100 -10.68 -4.52 12.25
CA PRO A 100 -10.70 -5.18 13.55
C PRO A 100 -9.29 -5.47 14.05
N SER A 101 -9.08 -5.53 15.36
CA SER A 101 -7.78 -5.88 15.95
C SER A 101 -7.26 -7.25 15.48
N THR A 102 -8.17 -8.15 15.13
CA THR A 102 -7.84 -9.48 14.58
C THR A 102 -7.31 -9.44 13.15
N SER A 103 -7.38 -8.31 12.45
CA SER A 103 -6.88 -8.19 11.07
C SER A 103 -5.35 -8.21 10.96
N GLY A 104 -4.63 -8.15 12.07
CA GLY A 104 -3.18 -8.15 12.09
C GLY A 104 -2.51 -6.81 11.72
N ILE A 105 -3.29 -5.75 11.49
CA ILE A 105 -2.72 -4.43 11.21
C ILE A 105 -2.06 -3.83 12.46
N ALA A 106 -0.91 -3.18 12.29
CA ALA A 106 -0.17 -2.53 13.37
C ALA A 106 0.53 -1.26 12.86
N ASN A 107 0.99 -0.44 13.79
CA ASN A 107 1.89 0.67 13.46
C ASN A 107 3.20 0.13 12.85
N GLY A 108 3.68 0.79 11.81
CA GLY A 108 4.87 0.36 11.09
C GLY A 108 4.63 -0.74 10.06
N SER A 109 3.38 -1.12 9.82
CA SER A 109 3.04 -2.03 8.71
C SER A 109 3.51 -1.49 7.37
N VAL A 110 4.09 -2.36 6.57
CA VAL A 110 4.34 -2.08 5.15
C VAL A 110 3.06 -2.39 4.38
N VAL A 111 2.58 -1.43 3.61
CA VAL A 111 1.36 -1.56 2.80
C VAL A 111 1.72 -1.47 1.33
N ARG A 112 1.31 -2.46 0.55
CA ARG A 112 1.50 -2.51 -0.90
C ARG A 112 0.27 -3.08 -1.56
N SER A 113 -0.06 -2.61 -2.74
CA SER A 113 -1.16 -3.13 -3.54
C SER A 113 -0.67 -3.87 -4.76
N ALA A 114 -1.35 -4.95 -5.10
CA ALA A 114 -1.21 -5.61 -6.39
C ALA A 114 -1.99 -4.81 -7.44
N ARG A 115 -1.29 -4.23 -8.42
CA ARG A 115 -1.88 -3.28 -9.38
C ARG A 115 -2.91 -3.91 -10.32
N SER A 116 -2.72 -5.19 -10.68
CA SER A 116 -3.63 -5.92 -11.56
C SER A 116 -4.75 -6.65 -10.82
N LYS A 117 -4.71 -6.67 -9.48
CA LYS A 117 -5.64 -7.40 -8.62
C LYS A 117 -6.37 -6.44 -7.68
N ASN A 118 -7.49 -6.87 -7.14
CA ASN A 118 -8.23 -6.13 -6.11
C ASN A 118 -7.72 -6.44 -4.70
N ILE A 119 -6.39 -6.54 -4.54
CA ILE A 119 -5.77 -7.00 -3.29
C ILE A 119 -4.78 -5.96 -2.78
N VAL A 120 -4.90 -5.67 -1.49
CA VAL A 120 -3.92 -4.91 -0.71
C VAL A 120 -3.23 -5.85 0.26
N TYR A 121 -1.91 -5.84 0.24
CA TYR A 121 -1.06 -6.58 1.17
C TYR A 121 -0.54 -5.64 2.24
N TYR A 122 -0.53 -6.09 3.48
CA TYR A 122 0.05 -5.37 4.60
C TYR A 122 0.71 -6.35 5.57
N THR A 123 1.54 -5.82 6.45
CA THR A 123 2.41 -6.65 7.28
C THR A 123 2.19 -6.40 8.77
N ASN A 124 2.58 -7.39 9.59
CA ASN A 124 2.81 -7.23 11.00
C ASN A 124 4.05 -8.06 11.36
N ASP A 125 5.12 -7.39 11.77
CA ASP A 125 6.44 -7.99 11.97
C ASP A 125 6.90 -8.81 10.73
N ASN A 126 6.89 -10.14 10.80
CA ASN A 126 7.22 -11.04 9.70
C ASN A 126 6.00 -11.67 9.02
N ALA A 127 4.81 -11.30 9.41
CA ALA A 127 3.57 -11.84 8.86
C ALA A 127 3.02 -10.95 7.74
N VAL A 128 2.54 -11.55 6.66
CA VAL A 128 1.90 -10.89 5.53
C VAL A 128 0.41 -11.22 5.53
N TYR A 129 -0.40 -10.20 5.41
CA TYR A 129 -1.86 -10.28 5.30
C TYR A 129 -2.30 -9.77 3.93
N ALA A 130 -3.43 -10.24 3.44
CA ALA A 130 -3.99 -9.78 2.17
C ALA A 130 -5.49 -9.51 2.34
N HIS A 131 -5.91 -8.31 1.93
CA HIS A 131 -7.30 -7.89 1.93
C HIS A 131 -7.79 -7.66 0.51
N ASN A 132 -8.90 -8.32 0.14
CA ASN A 132 -9.57 -8.05 -1.11
C ASN A 132 -10.47 -6.81 -0.94
N VAL A 133 -10.17 -5.74 -1.68
CA VAL A 133 -10.92 -4.48 -1.55
C VAL A 133 -12.42 -4.61 -1.91
N LEU A 134 -12.81 -5.64 -2.65
CA LEU A 134 -14.22 -5.91 -2.95
C LEU A 134 -14.97 -6.61 -1.79
N ALA A 135 -14.23 -7.10 -0.79
CA ALA A 135 -14.80 -7.75 0.38
C ALA A 135 -15.23 -6.75 1.48
N ASN A 136 -15.04 -5.45 1.23
CA ASN A 136 -15.41 -4.35 2.12
C ASN A 136 -14.87 -4.53 3.55
N SER A 137 -15.71 -4.90 4.52
CA SER A 137 -15.35 -5.07 5.93
C SER A 137 -14.88 -6.47 6.31
N ASN A 138 -14.83 -7.41 5.38
CA ASN A 138 -14.38 -8.77 5.64
C ASN A 138 -12.84 -8.86 5.57
N PHE A 139 -12.17 -8.51 6.65
CA PHE A 139 -10.72 -8.56 6.76
C PHE A 139 -10.21 -9.96 7.11
N PRO A 140 -8.95 -10.30 6.72
CA PRO A 140 -8.34 -11.55 7.13
C PRO A 140 -8.14 -11.58 8.65
N THR A 141 -8.36 -12.74 9.26
CA THR A 141 -8.11 -12.99 10.69
C THR A 141 -6.83 -13.78 10.94
N ALA A 142 -6.17 -14.21 9.88
CA ALA A 142 -4.91 -14.93 9.90
C ALA A 142 -3.97 -14.40 8.82
N ALA A 143 -2.68 -14.52 9.06
CA ALA A 143 -1.67 -14.21 8.06
C ALA A 143 -1.80 -15.13 6.85
N LEU A 144 -1.59 -14.56 5.66
CA LEU A 144 -1.52 -15.30 4.41
C LEU A 144 -0.31 -16.24 4.40
N PHE A 145 0.83 -15.74 4.86
CA PHE A 145 2.06 -16.47 5.13
C PHE A 145 2.96 -15.68 6.08
N THR A 146 3.95 -16.35 6.63
CA THR A 146 5.02 -15.73 7.43
C THR A 146 6.35 -15.85 6.69
N VAL A 147 7.23 -14.88 6.90
CA VAL A 147 8.51 -14.74 6.20
C VAL A 147 9.65 -14.93 7.19
N GLY A 148 10.58 -15.83 6.86
CA GLY A 148 11.75 -16.06 7.67
C GLY A 148 11.49 -16.51 9.09
N SER A 149 12.31 -16.06 10.02
CA SER A 149 12.19 -16.35 11.46
C SER A 149 11.35 -15.29 12.18
N SER A 150 10.96 -15.57 13.42
CA SER A 150 10.25 -14.62 14.27
C SER A 150 11.09 -13.40 14.70
N SER A 151 12.42 -13.47 14.52
CA SER A 151 13.31 -12.32 14.75
C SER A 151 13.40 -11.38 13.55
N GLU A 152 12.88 -11.77 12.39
CA GLU A 152 12.88 -10.94 11.21
C GLU A 152 11.68 -10.02 11.16
N LYS A 153 11.90 -8.78 10.69
CA LYS A 153 10.82 -7.82 10.41
C LYS A 153 10.82 -7.44 8.95
N ILE A 154 9.64 -7.47 8.35
CA ILE A 154 9.45 -7.02 6.97
C ILE A 154 9.66 -5.50 6.93
N VAL A 155 10.53 -5.07 6.01
CA VAL A 155 10.86 -3.65 5.80
C VAL A 155 10.36 -3.12 4.48
N ASP A 156 10.16 -4.00 3.50
CA ASP A 156 9.52 -3.63 2.24
C ASP A 156 8.97 -4.86 1.50
N MET A 157 8.04 -4.59 0.58
CA MET A 157 7.49 -5.57 -0.35
C MET A 157 7.38 -4.93 -1.73
N VAL A 158 7.62 -5.70 -2.78
CA VAL A 158 7.44 -5.27 -4.17
C VAL A 158 6.94 -6.41 -5.02
N PHE A 159 6.10 -6.10 -6.01
CA PHE A 159 5.55 -7.10 -6.92
C PHE A 159 6.30 -7.14 -8.25
N SER A 160 6.27 -8.29 -8.92
CA SER A 160 6.55 -8.36 -10.35
C SER A 160 5.49 -7.59 -11.16
N ASP A 161 5.80 -7.23 -12.41
CA ASP A 161 4.88 -6.44 -13.24
C ASP A 161 3.54 -7.13 -13.52
N ASP A 162 3.53 -8.46 -13.50
CA ASP A 162 2.35 -9.29 -13.67
C ASP A 162 1.63 -9.63 -12.35
N ASP A 163 2.13 -9.11 -11.21
CA ASP A 163 1.67 -9.39 -9.85
C ASP A 163 1.65 -10.89 -9.48
N ASN A 164 2.38 -11.75 -10.19
CA ASN A 164 2.45 -13.17 -9.88
C ASN A 164 3.49 -13.51 -8.81
N LEU A 165 4.45 -12.63 -8.61
CA LEU A 165 5.47 -12.77 -7.58
C LEU A 165 5.46 -11.58 -6.64
N ILE A 166 5.68 -11.84 -5.36
CA ILE A 166 5.95 -10.83 -4.35
C ILE A 166 7.33 -11.06 -3.76
N TYR A 167 8.14 -10.02 -3.79
CA TYR A 167 9.46 -9.99 -3.19
C TYR A 167 9.34 -9.28 -1.84
N VAL A 168 9.76 -9.95 -0.79
CA VAL A 168 9.65 -9.45 0.58
C VAL A 168 11.05 -9.30 1.16
N ALA A 169 11.38 -8.09 1.56
CA ALA A 169 12.65 -7.77 2.20
C ALA A 169 12.45 -7.71 3.72
N THR A 170 13.35 -8.34 4.45
CA THR A 170 13.34 -8.36 5.91
C THR A 170 14.68 -7.89 6.47
N ASN A 171 14.68 -7.44 7.72
CA ASN A 171 15.88 -7.31 8.53
C ASN A 171 15.68 -8.10 9.83
N ASP A 172 16.73 -8.79 10.24
CA ASP A 172 16.78 -9.42 11.56
C ASP A 172 16.88 -8.32 12.64
N THR A 173 16.17 -8.49 13.74
CA THR A 173 16.21 -7.59 14.89
C THR A 173 17.42 -7.81 15.79
N SER A 174 18.26 -8.80 15.49
CA SER A 174 19.54 -9.04 16.17
C SER A 174 20.53 -7.88 15.99
N ALA A 175 21.59 -7.87 16.77
CA ALA A 175 22.59 -6.79 16.77
C ALA A 175 23.28 -6.59 15.39
N SER A 176 23.42 -7.64 14.59
CA SER A 176 23.99 -7.57 13.25
C SER A 176 23.00 -7.09 12.19
N MET A 177 21.70 -7.18 12.45
CA MET A 177 20.61 -6.80 11.56
C MET A 177 20.82 -7.21 10.09
N PRO A 178 21.21 -8.46 9.79
CA PRO A 178 21.39 -8.88 8.41
C PRO A 178 20.06 -8.83 7.68
N GLY A 179 20.09 -8.38 6.42
CA GLY A 179 18.95 -8.38 5.56
C GLY A 179 18.72 -9.75 4.91
N SER A 180 17.48 -10.06 4.58
CA SER A 180 17.10 -11.22 3.79
C SER A 180 16.07 -10.86 2.75
N LEU A 181 16.04 -11.59 1.64
CA LEU A 181 15.10 -11.39 0.55
C LEU A 181 14.41 -12.71 0.25
N TYR A 182 13.10 -12.67 0.16
CA TYR A 182 12.24 -13.81 -0.11
C TYR A 182 11.37 -13.53 -1.33
N CYS A 183 11.10 -14.56 -2.12
CA CYS A 183 10.20 -14.49 -3.26
C CYS A 183 9.09 -15.51 -3.08
N TYR A 184 7.86 -15.06 -3.08
CA TYR A 184 6.67 -15.90 -2.99
C TYR A 184 5.83 -15.80 -4.26
N ASP A 185 5.17 -16.87 -4.57
CA ASP A 185 4.12 -16.91 -5.59
C ASP A 185 2.82 -16.38 -4.99
N THR A 186 2.20 -15.41 -5.64
CA THR A 186 0.99 -14.76 -5.10
C THR A 186 -0.30 -15.57 -5.31
N GLN A 187 -0.27 -16.64 -6.10
CA GLN A 187 -1.43 -17.50 -6.30
C GLN A 187 -1.45 -18.65 -5.30
N THR A 188 -0.30 -19.22 -5.04
CA THR A 188 -0.15 -20.41 -4.17
C THR A 188 0.36 -20.06 -2.77
N ASN A 189 0.87 -18.84 -2.58
CA ASN A 189 1.57 -18.38 -1.37
C ASN A 189 2.82 -19.20 -1.04
N ALA A 190 3.33 -19.95 -2.01
CA ALA A 190 4.50 -20.79 -1.83
C ALA A 190 5.80 -19.99 -1.97
N LEU A 191 6.75 -20.25 -1.08
CA LEU A 191 8.10 -19.72 -1.21
C LEU A 191 8.76 -20.31 -2.48
N ARG A 192 9.19 -19.46 -3.39
CA ARG A 192 9.91 -19.82 -4.61
C ARG A 192 11.40 -19.91 -4.37
N TRP A 193 11.96 -18.91 -3.70
CA TRP A 193 13.36 -18.87 -3.30
C TRP A 193 13.58 -17.84 -2.19
N SER A 194 14.74 -17.93 -1.54
CA SER A 194 15.21 -16.92 -0.59
C SER A 194 16.69 -16.70 -0.71
N LYS A 195 17.14 -15.51 -0.35
CA LYS A 195 18.52 -15.13 -0.10
C LYS A 195 18.60 -14.55 1.30
N GLN A 196 19.13 -15.35 2.24
CA GLN A 196 19.17 -14.99 3.64
C GLN A 196 20.54 -14.45 4.04
N HIS A 197 20.56 -13.66 5.12
CA HIS A 197 21.76 -13.14 5.74
C HIS A 197 22.67 -12.36 4.76
N ILE A 198 22.05 -11.50 3.95
CA ILE A 198 22.78 -10.58 3.08
C ILE A 198 23.54 -9.60 3.98
N THR A 199 24.80 -9.38 3.68
CA THR A 199 25.62 -8.44 4.47
C THR A 199 25.00 -7.04 4.44
N GLY A 200 24.64 -6.51 5.61
CA GLY A 200 24.04 -5.20 5.77
C GLY A 200 22.51 -5.21 5.89
N ARG A 201 21.96 -4.04 6.16
CA ARG A 201 20.55 -3.80 6.36
C ARG A 201 19.87 -3.41 5.04
N ILE A 202 18.72 -4.00 4.77
CA ILE A 202 17.89 -3.58 3.64
C ILE A 202 17.03 -2.39 4.10
N VAL A 203 17.01 -1.32 3.31
CA VAL A 203 16.17 -0.14 3.57
C VAL A 203 14.95 -0.14 2.67
N LYS A 204 15.11 -0.59 1.41
CA LYS A 204 14.03 -0.62 0.41
C LYS A 204 14.31 -1.69 -0.65
N ALA A 205 13.26 -2.29 -1.16
CA ALA A 205 13.30 -3.18 -2.32
C ALA A 205 12.69 -2.47 -3.54
N LEU A 206 13.29 -2.69 -4.71
CA LEU A 206 12.78 -2.20 -5.98
C LEU A 206 12.81 -3.34 -7.00
N PHE A 207 11.72 -3.54 -7.70
CA PHE A 207 11.67 -4.44 -8.85
C PHE A 207 11.96 -3.63 -10.13
N ARG A 208 12.88 -4.12 -10.95
CA ARG A 208 13.18 -3.53 -12.25
C ARG A 208 13.11 -4.62 -13.31
N ASN A 209 12.21 -4.45 -14.26
CA ASN A 209 12.22 -5.22 -15.48
C ASN A 209 13.43 -4.82 -16.32
N LYS A 210 14.12 -5.80 -16.89
CA LYS A 210 15.19 -5.56 -17.88
C LYS A 210 14.59 -5.52 -19.27
#